data_6867f2d2f3ab481a79d8ab075efcbabe
#
_entry.id   6867f2d2f3ab481a79d8ab075efcbabe
#
_cell.length_a   1.000
_cell.length_b   1.000
_cell.length_c   1.000
_cell.angle_alpha   90.00
_cell.angle_beta   90.00
_cell.angle_gamma   90.00
#
_symmetry.space_group_name_H-M   'P 1'
#
loop_
_entity.id
_entity.type
_entity.pdbx_description
1 polymer ?
#
loop_
_entity_poly.entity_id
_entity_poly.type
_entity_poly.pdbx_seq_one_letter_code
_entity_poly.pdbx_strand_id
1 'polypeptide(L)'
;VLTAEGDGKVERVTIAEVDDNYNPILETAKTFEVDTLLIAVGLSSIDEFYNTAKSFGFPVVKAGDADEIAEASSAMFGGRIAGLQMAKMLGKDVQIDEEYFKKAEILKSRPGNIFPEKVTELTEKYVPMFHCNQEIPCNPCTSVCPKDYIHLDDALHNIMDLPYYDGDECTRCGQCVAVCPGLAITIGRKLYGEFAELVLPFEFIPAFNVNEFIPVTDISGKILEKGEVMKINYSKRYKTYMITMKVSLKNAPKIAGIRVQDDEKTAPLPEPKYNYLPDEAIVCRCERVSVKDIIEFIKTNDVRDANQLKQIRVGMGACGSRTCSILLPRIFAMAGVDWKDVTKPTKRPLSVEIPMGAIINEEH
;
A
#
# COMPACT_ATOMS: atom_id res chain seq x y z
N VAL A 1 13.03 19.14 -7.86
CA VAL A 1 13.24 19.19 -9.31
C VAL A 1 13.53 20.64 -9.69
N LEU A 2 14.63 20.87 -10.40
CA LEU A 2 14.99 22.21 -10.91
C LEU A 2 14.43 22.42 -12.31
N THR A 3 14.69 21.48 -13.23
CA THR A 3 14.18 21.51 -14.59
C THR A 3 13.72 20.15 -15.05
N ALA A 4 12.78 20.13 -15.98
CA ALA A 4 12.42 18.97 -16.79
C ALA A 4 12.38 19.41 -18.25
N GLU A 5 13.15 18.74 -19.11
CA GLU A 5 13.41 19.15 -20.49
C GLU A 5 13.11 18.02 -21.47
N GLY A 6 12.74 18.36 -22.70
CA GLY A 6 12.52 17.42 -23.80
C GLY A 6 11.65 18.01 -24.89
N ASP A 7 11.59 17.34 -26.04
CA ASP A 7 10.76 17.74 -27.17
C ASP A 7 9.50 16.86 -27.24
N GLY A 8 8.37 17.41 -26.76
CA GLY A 8 7.08 16.72 -26.73
C GLY A 8 6.95 15.59 -25.70
N LYS A 9 8.04 15.22 -25.03
CA LYS A 9 8.11 14.26 -23.91
C LYS A 9 9.29 14.65 -23.01
N VAL A 10 9.27 14.15 -21.75
CA VAL A 10 10.42 14.35 -20.87
C VAL A 10 11.58 13.49 -21.34
N GLU A 11 12.78 14.08 -21.40
CA GLU A 11 14.02 13.40 -21.79
C GLU A 11 15.11 13.56 -20.73
N ARG A 12 15.09 14.64 -19.98
CA ARG A 12 16.04 14.93 -18.90
C ARG A 12 15.36 15.63 -17.76
N VAL A 13 15.83 15.31 -16.56
CA VAL A 13 15.41 15.96 -15.31
C VAL A 13 16.64 16.35 -14.51
N THR A 14 16.70 17.59 -14.08
CA THR A 14 17.72 18.08 -13.13
C THR A 14 17.10 18.22 -11.75
N ILE A 15 17.72 17.58 -10.76
CA ILE A 15 17.33 17.64 -9.36
C ILE A 15 18.49 18.18 -8.53
N ALA A 16 18.19 18.76 -7.37
CA ALA A 16 19.16 19.16 -6.36
C ALA A 16 18.66 18.79 -4.97
N GLU A 17 19.54 18.68 -4.01
CA GLU A 17 19.20 18.62 -2.60
C GLU A 17 18.55 19.93 -2.16
N VAL A 18 17.78 19.90 -1.08
CA VAL A 18 17.15 21.09 -0.51
C VAL A 18 17.58 21.25 0.95
N ASP A 19 17.60 22.50 1.41
CA ASP A 19 17.79 22.83 2.82
C ASP A 19 16.49 22.56 3.64
N ASP A 20 16.53 22.81 4.94
CA ASP A 20 15.40 22.64 5.86
C ASP A 20 14.18 23.54 5.50
N ASN A 21 14.37 24.56 4.68
CA ASN A 21 13.33 25.45 4.17
C ASN A 21 12.89 25.12 2.73
N TYR A 22 13.31 23.96 2.21
CA TYR A 22 13.05 23.49 0.84
C TYR A 22 13.70 24.36 -0.26
N ASN A 23 14.70 25.20 0.05
CA ASN A 23 15.45 25.91 -0.97
C ASN A 23 16.48 24.98 -1.62
N PRO A 24 16.61 24.99 -2.95
CA PRO A 24 17.54 24.12 -3.64
C PRO A 24 19.00 24.50 -3.38
N ILE A 25 19.82 23.52 -3.05
CA ILE A 25 21.28 23.64 -2.92
C ILE A 25 21.88 23.34 -4.29
N LEU A 26 22.11 24.39 -5.08
CA LEU A 26 22.44 24.28 -6.50
C LEU A 26 23.75 23.53 -6.78
N GLU A 27 24.70 23.52 -5.85
CA GLU A 27 25.95 22.80 -5.97
C GLU A 27 25.76 21.27 -5.99
N THR A 28 24.61 20.79 -5.50
CA THR A 28 24.26 19.38 -5.50
C THR A 28 23.48 18.95 -6.75
N ALA A 29 23.27 19.86 -7.69
CA ALA A 29 22.47 19.60 -8.89
C ALA A 29 23.01 18.42 -9.72
N LYS A 30 22.12 17.51 -10.06
CA LYS A 30 22.40 16.33 -10.93
C LYS A 30 21.35 16.22 -12.02
N THR A 31 21.79 15.94 -13.22
CA THR A 31 20.91 15.71 -14.38
C THR A 31 20.84 14.22 -14.70
N PHE A 32 19.63 13.72 -14.93
CA PHE A 32 19.36 12.34 -15.29
C PHE A 32 18.62 12.30 -16.63
N GLU A 33 19.00 11.35 -17.48
CA GLU A 33 18.21 10.99 -18.67
C GLU A 33 17.05 10.12 -18.21
N VAL A 34 15.83 10.52 -18.56
CA VAL A 34 14.59 9.85 -18.14
C VAL A 34 13.55 9.93 -19.26
N ASP A 35 12.69 8.94 -19.36
CA ASP A 35 11.53 8.96 -20.25
C ASP A 35 10.21 9.20 -19.50
N THR A 36 10.24 9.06 -18.19
CA THR A 36 9.08 9.20 -17.31
C THR A 36 9.49 9.86 -16.00
N LEU A 37 8.74 10.87 -15.57
CA LEU A 37 8.90 11.54 -14.28
C LEU A 37 7.65 11.33 -13.42
N LEU A 38 7.80 10.60 -12.31
CA LEU A 38 6.75 10.45 -11.30
C LEU A 38 6.90 11.53 -10.23
N ILE A 39 5.92 12.40 -10.12
CA ILE A 39 5.91 13.50 -9.14
C ILE A 39 5.21 13.01 -7.87
N ALA A 40 5.96 12.90 -6.78
CA ALA A 40 5.48 12.48 -5.45
C ALA A 40 6.06 13.40 -4.37
N VAL A 41 5.76 14.69 -4.46
CA VAL A 41 6.40 15.77 -3.68
C VAL A 41 5.75 16.05 -2.31
N GLY A 42 4.85 15.18 -1.87
CA GLY A 42 4.08 15.38 -0.65
C GLY A 42 2.80 16.21 -0.89
N LEU A 43 2.07 16.41 0.18
CA LEU A 43 0.77 17.07 0.19
C LEU A 43 0.72 18.05 1.36
N SER A 44 -0.11 19.08 1.25
CA SER A 44 -0.41 20.01 2.35
C SER A 44 -1.82 19.71 2.87
N SER A 45 -1.98 19.76 4.18
CA SER A 45 -3.29 19.57 4.83
C SER A 45 -4.27 20.65 4.39
N ILE A 46 -5.50 20.24 4.07
CA ILE A 46 -6.62 21.17 3.78
C ILE A 46 -7.50 21.22 5.03
N ASP A 47 -7.47 22.33 5.73
CA ASP A 47 -8.19 22.53 7.00
C ASP A 47 -9.06 23.80 7.02
N GLU A 48 -9.51 24.27 5.86
CA GLU A 48 -10.32 25.49 5.69
C GLU A 48 -11.59 25.46 6.56
N PHE A 49 -12.29 24.32 6.59
CA PHE A 49 -13.49 24.15 7.40
C PHE A 49 -13.20 24.21 8.90
N TYR A 50 -12.07 23.66 9.34
CA TYR A 50 -11.63 23.74 10.72
C TYR A 50 -11.40 25.20 11.12
N ASN A 51 -10.63 25.95 10.32
CA ASN A 51 -10.31 27.35 10.59
C ASN A 51 -11.58 28.22 10.57
N THR A 52 -12.48 27.98 9.63
CA THR A 52 -13.75 28.69 9.53
C THR A 52 -14.64 28.41 10.75
N ALA A 53 -14.86 27.13 11.11
CA ALA A 53 -15.64 26.78 12.29
C ALA A 53 -15.07 27.35 13.58
N LYS A 54 -13.75 27.32 13.72
CA LYS A 54 -13.04 27.92 14.86
C LYS A 54 -13.25 29.43 14.95
N SER A 55 -13.27 30.15 13.82
CA SER A 55 -13.53 31.59 13.78
C SER A 55 -14.92 31.97 14.26
N PHE A 56 -15.90 31.06 14.14
CA PHE A 56 -17.24 31.24 14.70
C PHE A 56 -17.36 30.82 16.17
N GLY A 57 -16.28 30.36 16.79
CA GLY A 57 -16.26 29.94 18.19
C GLY A 57 -16.86 28.54 18.43
N PHE A 58 -17.07 27.75 17.39
CA PHE A 58 -17.55 26.38 17.54
C PHE A 58 -16.45 25.48 18.13
N PRO A 59 -16.80 24.55 19.03
CA PRO A 59 -15.89 23.47 19.41
C PRO A 59 -15.66 22.58 18.20
N VAL A 60 -14.42 22.49 17.75
CA VAL A 60 -14.05 21.75 16.54
C VAL A 60 -12.72 21.05 16.74
N VAL A 61 -12.57 19.87 16.19
CA VAL A 61 -11.33 19.09 16.12
C VAL A 61 -11.06 18.73 14.67
N LYS A 62 -9.80 18.57 14.32
CA LYS A 62 -9.38 18.05 13.04
C LYS A 62 -8.67 16.71 13.22
N ALA A 63 -8.70 15.85 12.22
CA ALA A 63 -8.11 14.51 12.24
C ALA A 63 -7.73 14.04 10.85
N GLY A 64 -6.85 13.04 10.78
CA GLY A 64 -6.35 12.50 9.53
C GLY A 64 -5.64 13.57 8.70
N ASP A 65 -5.76 13.51 7.39
CA ASP A 65 -5.07 14.41 6.47
C ASP A 65 -5.43 15.90 6.63
N ALA A 66 -6.55 16.19 7.25
CA ALA A 66 -6.90 17.58 7.60
C ALA A 66 -6.08 18.12 8.78
N ASP A 67 -5.53 17.26 9.63
CA ASP A 67 -4.65 17.63 10.73
C ASP A 67 -3.18 17.56 10.28
N GLU A 68 -2.75 16.39 9.87
CA GLU A 68 -1.40 16.15 9.35
C GLU A 68 -1.44 15.01 8.34
N ILE A 69 -0.86 15.23 7.16
CA ILE A 69 -0.77 14.21 6.12
C ILE A 69 0.38 13.27 6.45
N ALA A 70 0.04 11.99 6.62
CA ALA A 70 0.98 10.92 6.90
C ALA A 70 0.45 9.60 6.32
N GLU A 71 0.84 8.46 6.89
CA GLU A 71 0.29 7.17 6.51
C GLU A 71 -1.17 6.98 6.93
N ALA A 72 -1.86 6.03 6.26
CA ALA A 72 -3.25 5.70 6.57
C ALA A 72 -3.45 5.26 8.03
N SER A 73 -2.48 4.55 8.62
CA SER A 73 -2.49 4.14 10.02
C SER A 73 -2.46 5.34 10.98
N SER A 74 -1.65 6.35 10.66
CA SER A 74 -1.61 7.62 11.41
C SER A 74 -2.93 8.36 11.33
N ALA A 75 -3.54 8.45 10.14
CA ALA A 75 -4.84 9.08 9.94
C ALA A 75 -5.96 8.38 10.74
N MET A 76 -5.97 7.04 10.76
CA MET A 76 -6.92 6.24 11.55
C MET A 76 -6.75 6.45 13.05
N PHE A 77 -5.51 6.50 13.53
CA PHE A 77 -5.21 6.66 14.94
C PHE A 77 -5.50 8.09 15.41
N GLY A 78 -5.15 9.09 14.61
CA GLY A 78 -5.52 10.49 14.82
C GLY A 78 -7.04 10.68 14.88
N GLY A 79 -7.78 10.01 14.00
CA GLY A 79 -9.24 9.98 14.04
C GLY A 79 -9.82 9.42 15.34
N ARG A 80 -9.19 8.36 15.90
CA ARG A 80 -9.57 7.82 17.21
C ARG A 80 -9.34 8.83 18.33
N ILE A 81 -8.20 9.50 18.36
CA ILE A 81 -7.89 10.54 19.34
C ILE A 81 -8.91 11.69 19.23
N ALA A 82 -9.17 12.18 18.01
CA ALA A 82 -10.13 13.25 17.76
C ALA A 82 -11.55 12.87 18.21
N GLY A 83 -11.98 11.62 18.00
CA GLY A 83 -13.25 11.12 18.49
C GLY A 83 -13.36 11.14 20.02
N LEU A 84 -12.29 10.78 20.73
CA LEU A 84 -12.23 10.86 22.20
C LEU A 84 -12.24 12.32 22.69
N GLN A 85 -11.53 13.20 21.99
CA GLN A 85 -11.55 14.64 22.27
C GLN A 85 -12.97 15.23 22.11
N MET A 86 -13.65 14.87 21.02
CA MET A 86 -15.05 15.29 20.81
C MET A 86 -15.97 14.77 21.91
N ALA A 87 -15.83 13.50 22.30
CA ALA A 87 -16.63 12.94 23.42
C ALA A 87 -16.43 13.73 24.72
N LYS A 88 -15.17 14.12 25.01
CA LYS A 88 -14.84 14.97 26.17
C LYS A 88 -15.45 16.37 26.06
N MET A 89 -15.40 16.98 24.86
CA MET A 89 -16.05 18.28 24.61
C MET A 89 -17.56 18.23 24.79
N LEU A 90 -18.19 17.08 24.52
CA LEU A 90 -19.61 16.84 24.72
C LEU A 90 -19.96 16.44 26.17
N GLY A 91 -19.04 16.60 27.12
CA GLY A 91 -19.25 16.34 28.55
C GLY A 91 -19.25 14.87 28.94
N LYS A 92 -18.73 13.98 28.10
CA LYS A 92 -18.52 12.58 28.46
C LYS A 92 -17.27 12.45 29.33
N ASP A 93 -17.34 11.60 30.35
CA ASP A 93 -16.17 11.24 31.16
C ASP A 93 -15.29 10.27 30.37
N VAL A 94 -14.33 10.83 29.64
CA VAL A 94 -13.38 10.10 28.81
C VAL A 94 -11.97 10.54 29.16
N GLN A 95 -11.14 9.59 29.53
CA GLN A 95 -9.70 9.79 29.65
C GLN A 95 -9.01 9.43 28.35
N ILE A 96 -8.11 10.29 27.90
CA ILE A 96 -7.27 10.05 26.73
C ILE A 96 -5.87 9.77 27.27
N ASP A 97 -5.43 8.52 27.12
CA ASP A 97 -4.12 8.09 27.57
C ASP A 97 -3.02 8.81 26.80
N GLU A 98 -1.98 9.28 27.48
CA GLU A 98 -0.80 9.89 26.83
C GLU A 98 -0.11 8.94 25.86
N GLU A 99 -0.21 7.64 26.09
CA GLU A 99 0.30 6.63 25.19
C GLU A 99 -0.33 6.72 23.78
N TYR A 100 -1.56 7.17 23.66
CA TYR A 100 -2.20 7.37 22.34
C TYR A 100 -1.49 8.44 21.50
N PHE A 101 -1.06 9.52 22.12
CA PHE A 101 -0.32 10.59 21.44
C PHE A 101 1.08 10.11 21.03
N LYS A 102 1.76 9.35 21.91
CA LYS A 102 3.07 8.76 21.58
C LYS A 102 2.95 7.78 20.41
N LYS A 103 1.92 6.93 20.39
CA LYS A 103 1.66 6.01 19.28
C LYS A 103 1.32 6.75 17.99
N ALA A 104 0.50 7.80 18.05
CA ALA A 104 0.18 8.61 16.89
C ALA A 104 1.44 9.24 16.27
N GLU A 105 2.35 9.74 17.11
CA GLU A 105 3.61 10.34 16.64
C GLU A 105 4.51 9.31 15.94
N ILE A 106 4.65 8.10 16.50
CA ILE A 106 5.42 7.00 15.91
C ILE A 106 4.83 6.60 14.55
N LEU A 107 3.50 6.60 14.42
CA LEU A 107 2.81 6.22 13.19
C LEU A 107 2.88 7.28 12.07
N LYS A 108 3.46 8.44 12.32
CA LYS A 108 3.65 9.49 11.29
C LYS A 108 4.74 9.16 10.25
N SER A 109 5.34 7.99 10.33
CA SER A 109 6.28 7.45 9.33
C SER A 109 7.41 8.40 8.97
N ARG A 110 8.07 8.93 9.96
CA ARG A 110 9.31 9.66 9.74
C ARG A 110 10.37 8.68 9.26
N PRO A 111 11.22 9.07 8.29
CA PRO A 111 12.32 8.20 7.88
C PRO A 111 13.16 7.80 9.09
N GLY A 112 13.24 6.49 9.34
CA GLY A 112 14.10 5.94 10.36
C GLY A 112 15.51 5.72 9.83
N ASN A 113 16.44 5.40 10.72
CA ASN A 113 17.82 5.09 10.36
C ASN A 113 17.89 3.83 9.50
N ILE A 114 18.84 3.83 8.57
CA ILE A 114 19.16 2.65 7.75
C ILE A 114 20.45 2.06 8.28
N PHE A 115 20.43 0.76 8.56
CA PHE A 115 21.58 0.02 9.07
C PHE A 115 22.17 -0.87 7.97
N PRO A 116 23.45 -1.26 8.09
CA PRO A 116 24.02 -2.30 7.25
C PRO A 116 23.24 -3.62 7.37
N GLU A 117 23.17 -4.37 6.28
CA GLU A 117 22.56 -5.70 6.30
C GLU A 117 23.27 -6.60 7.34
N LYS A 118 22.47 -7.26 8.18
CA LYS A 118 22.96 -8.29 9.09
C LYS A 118 23.08 -9.60 8.34
N VAL A 119 24.30 -10.11 8.19
CA VAL A 119 24.53 -11.43 7.58
C VAL A 119 24.39 -12.50 8.65
N THR A 120 23.42 -13.39 8.50
CA THR A 120 23.18 -14.52 9.40
C THR A 120 23.98 -15.73 8.92
N GLU A 121 24.78 -16.32 9.77
CA GLU A 121 25.48 -17.58 9.48
C GLU A 121 24.48 -18.76 9.52
N LEU A 122 24.44 -19.56 8.46
CA LEU A 122 23.56 -20.70 8.37
C LEU A 122 24.22 -21.96 8.92
N THR A 123 23.52 -22.62 9.82
CA THR A 123 23.86 -23.94 10.37
C THR A 123 22.91 -25.01 9.80
N GLU A 124 23.03 -26.25 10.25
CA GLU A 124 22.07 -27.32 9.88
C GLU A 124 20.66 -27.09 10.44
N LYS A 125 20.53 -26.23 11.47
CA LYS A 125 19.25 -25.83 12.04
C LYS A 125 18.64 -24.68 11.23
N TYR A 126 17.31 -24.66 11.17
CA TYR A 126 16.61 -23.52 10.57
C TYR A 126 16.75 -22.26 11.41
N VAL A 127 16.93 -21.13 10.74
CA VAL A 127 16.98 -19.81 11.35
C VAL A 127 16.25 -18.80 10.45
N PRO A 128 15.45 -17.89 10.99
CA PRO A 128 14.93 -16.77 10.23
C PRO A 128 16.04 -15.74 10.00
N MET A 129 16.07 -15.17 8.81
CA MET A 129 16.96 -14.08 8.42
C MET A 129 16.11 -12.86 8.14
N PHE A 130 16.50 -11.73 8.72
CA PHE A 130 15.78 -10.46 8.58
C PHE A 130 16.57 -9.56 7.64
N HIS A 131 15.97 -9.27 6.49
CA HIS A 131 16.46 -8.30 5.50
C HIS A 131 15.88 -6.89 5.78
N CYS A 132 15.21 -6.75 6.89
CA CYS A 132 14.69 -5.52 7.43
C CYS A 132 15.84 -4.76 8.09
N ASN A 133 16.32 -3.70 7.44
CA ASN A 133 17.49 -2.94 7.86
C ASN A 133 17.21 -1.44 8.08
N GLN A 134 15.94 -1.05 8.08
CA GLN A 134 15.50 0.32 8.36
C GLN A 134 14.49 0.34 9.50
N GLU A 135 14.62 1.32 10.38
CA GLU A 135 13.63 1.61 11.40
C GLU A 135 12.32 2.06 10.76
N ILE A 136 11.28 1.22 10.89
CA ILE A 136 9.93 1.49 10.41
C ILE A 136 8.90 1.02 11.46
N PRO A 137 7.73 1.65 11.59
CA PRO A 137 6.72 1.28 12.58
C PRO A 137 6.00 -0.02 12.18
N CYS A 138 6.70 -1.16 12.32
CA CYS A 138 6.24 -2.46 11.85
C CYS A 138 6.78 -3.59 12.74
N ASN A 139 5.90 -4.42 13.31
CA ASN A 139 6.29 -5.56 14.13
C ASN A 139 5.40 -6.81 14.04
N PRO A 140 4.65 -7.11 12.96
CA PRO A 140 3.77 -8.28 12.94
C PRO A 140 4.53 -9.61 13.10
N CYS A 141 5.81 -9.67 12.74
CA CYS A 141 6.63 -10.87 12.86
C CYS A 141 6.82 -11.34 14.31
N THR A 142 6.88 -10.43 15.28
CA THR A 142 7.03 -10.76 16.71
C THR A 142 5.79 -11.47 17.26
N SER A 143 4.60 -11.07 16.81
CA SER A 143 3.32 -11.59 17.33
C SER A 143 2.93 -12.96 16.79
N VAL A 144 3.60 -13.46 15.74
CA VAL A 144 3.19 -14.70 15.05
C VAL A 144 4.12 -15.87 15.27
N CYS A 145 5.26 -15.67 15.93
CA CYS A 145 6.18 -16.75 16.24
C CYS A 145 5.55 -17.66 17.33
N PRO A 146 5.26 -18.95 17.04
CA PRO A 146 4.61 -19.81 18.04
C PRO A 146 5.54 -20.21 19.19
N LYS A 147 6.84 -19.91 19.06
CA LYS A 147 7.87 -20.14 20.08
C LYS A 147 8.28 -18.87 20.81
N ASP A 148 7.76 -17.72 20.37
CA ASP A 148 8.11 -16.42 20.93
C ASP A 148 9.63 -16.13 20.87
N TYR A 149 10.25 -16.45 19.72
CA TYR A 149 11.70 -16.27 19.48
C TYR A 149 12.03 -15.09 18.59
N ILE A 150 11.05 -14.25 18.24
CA ILE A 150 11.27 -13.04 17.45
C ILE A 150 10.86 -11.84 18.28
N HIS A 151 11.82 -11.00 18.59
CA HIS A 151 11.65 -9.80 19.39
C HIS A 151 12.14 -8.57 18.63
N LEU A 152 11.76 -7.37 19.10
CA LEU A 152 12.39 -6.13 18.65
C LEU A 152 13.64 -5.89 19.50
N ASP A 153 14.71 -5.36 18.88
CA ASP A 153 15.84 -4.89 19.67
C ASP A 153 15.40 -3.65 20.49
N ASP A 154 15.98 -3.43 21.62
CA ASP A 154 15.46 -2.46 22.58
C ASP A 154 16.14 -1.09 22.46
N ALA A 155 16.57 -0.74 21.24
CA ALA A 155 17.35 0.47 20.98
C ALA A 155 16.53 1.76 21.14
N LEU A 156 15.28 1.76 20.62
CA LEU A 156 14.36 2.89 20.70
C LEU A 156 13.22 2.67 21.70
N HIS A 157 13.10 1.47 22.27
CA HIS A 157 12.00 1.05 23.15
C HIS A 157 10.60 1.25 22.51
N ASN A 158 10.50 1.00 21.20
CA ASN A 158 9.25 1.17 20.47
C ASN A 158 9.15 0.26 19.23
N ILE A 159 8.04 0.38 18.50
CA ILE A 159 7.72 -0.48 17.36
C ILE A 159 8.60 -0.23 16.11
N MET A 160 9.46 0.76 16.12
CA MET A 160 10.43 1.03 15.05
C MET A 160 11.71 0.21 15.20
N ASP A 161 11.93 -0.40 16.37
CA ASP A 161 13.10 -1.24 16.61
C ASP A 161 13.15 -2.43 15.65
N LEU A 162 14.37 -2.82 15.27
CA LEU A 162 14.56 -3.90 14.31
C LEU A 162 14.29 -5.27 14.95
N PRO A 163 13.68 -6.20 14.21
CA PRO A 163 13.47 -7.55 14.72
C PRO A 163 14.77 -8.35 14.79
N TYR A 164 14.87 -9.19 15.79
CA TYR A 164 15.93 -10.18 15.93
C TYR A 164 15.37 -11.54 16.38
N TYR A 165 16.19 -12.57 16.25
CA TYR A 165 15.86 -13.94 16.65
C TYR A 165 16.82 -14.40 17.71
N ASP A 166 16.29 -14.96 18.81
CA ASP A 166 17.06 -15.45 19.97
C ASP A 166 16.82 -16.94 20.28
N GLY A 167 16.14 -17.65 19.40
CA GLY A 167 15.83 -19.05 19.61
C GLY A 167 16.94 -20.02 19.23
N ASP A 168 16.93 -21.20 19.85
CA ASP A 168 17.87 -22.27 19.54
C ASP A 168 17.64 -22.95 18.19
N GLU A 169 16.36 -23.10 17.80
CA GLU A 169 15.96 -23.73 16.54
C GLU A 169 14.57 -23.26 16.10
N CYS A 170 14.51 -22.77 14.86
CA CYS A 170 13.26 -22.37 14.21
C CYS A 170 12.46 -23.60 13.77
N THR A 171 11.16 -23.63 14.08
CA THR A 171 10.25 -24.72 13.67
C THR A 171 9.93 -24.74 12.18
N ARG A 172 10.40 -23.76 11.42
CA ARG A 172 10.11 -23.59 9.97
C ARG A 172 8.61 -23.47 9.67
N CYS A 173 7.80 -22.98 10.58
CA CYS A 173 6.37 -22.82 10.35
C CYS A 173 6.04 -21.78 9.27
N GLY A 174 6.96 -20.84 8.99
CA GLY A 174 6.86 -19.82 7.94
C GLY A 174 5.87 -18.68 8.24
N GLN A 175 5.32 -18.61 9.45
CA GLN A 175 4.34 -17.55 9.77
C GLN A 175 4.96 -16.15 9.71
N CYS A 176 6.19 -15.97 10.20
CA CYS A 176 6.91 -14.70 10.12
C CYS A 176 7.21 -14.29 8.68
N VAL A 177 7.56 -15.27 7.80
CA VAL A 177 7.76 -15.03 6.38
C VAL A 177 6.48 -14.56 5.71
N ALA A 178 5.37 -15.26 5.98
CA ALA A 178 4.10 -15.00 5.31
C ALA A 178 3.37 -13.75 5.82
N VAL A 179 3.62 -13.30 7.06
CA VAL A 179 2.95 -12.13 7.64
C VAL A 179 3.69 -10.82 7.34
N CYS A 180 4.97 -10.91 6.94
CA CYS A 180 5.80 -9.72 6.71
C CYS A 180 5.29 -8.89 5.54
N PRO A 181 4.80 -7.65 5.75
CA PRO A 181 4.29 -6.83 4.66
C PRO A 181 5.40 -6.34 3.71
N GLY A 182 6.63 -6.29 4.17
CA GLY A 182 7.81 -5.91 3.38
C GLY A 182 8.49 -7.08 2.69
N LEU A 183 7.98 -8.33 2.82
CA LEU A 183 8.60 -9.56 2.30
C LEU A 183 10.08 -9.73 2.74
N ALA A 184 10.43 -9.15 3.88
CA ALA A 184 11.81 -8.96 4.33
C ALA A 184 12.28 -10.07 5.29
N ILE A 185 11.61 -11.21 5.32
CA ILE A 185 11.98 -12.34 6.18
C ILE A 185 12.09 -13.60 5.33
N THR A 186 13.22 -14.26 5.43
CA THR A 186 13.46 -15.59 4.87
C THR A 186 13.81 -16.57 5.98
N ILE A 187 13.66 -17.87 5.76
CA ILE A 187 14.12 -18.90 6.69
C ILE A 187 15.11 -19.77 5.96
N GLY A 188 16.28 -19.98 6.55
CA GLY A 188 17.34 -20.75 5.93
C GLY A 188 17.95 -21.80 6.84
N ARG A 189 18.59 -22.77 6.21
CA ARG A 189 19.54 -23.70 6.85
C ARG A 189 20.59 -24.18 5.85
N LYS A 190 21.72 -24.62 6.36
CA LYS A 190 22.74 -25.32 5.59
C LYS A 190 22.22 -26.73 5.23
N LEU A 191 22.44 -27.12 3.98
CA LEU A 191 22.27 -28.49 3.51
C LEU A 191 23.64 -29.17 3.41
N TYR A 192 23.59 -30.41 2.90
CA TYR A 192 24.83 -31.14 2.60
C TYR A 192 25.66 -30.42 1.53
N GLY A 193 27.00 -30.38 1.72
CA GLY A 193 27.91 -29.70 0.80
C GLY A 193 27.81 -28.19 0.85
N GLU A 194 27.95 -27.54 -0.29
CA GLU A 194 27.93 -26.08 -0.48
C GLU A 194 26.54 -25.51 -0.77
N PHE A 195 25.50 -26.18 -0.29
CA PHE A 195 24.11 -25.76 -0.53
C PHE A 195 23.41 -25.33 0.75
N ALA A 196 22.37 -24.50 0.56
CA ALA A 196 21.42 -24.13 1.59
C ALA A 196 19.99 -24.33 1.10
N GLU A 197 19.08 -24.57 2.03
CA GLU A 197 17.64 -24.51 1.83
C GLU A 197 17.14 -23.16 2.33
N LEU A 198 16.39 -22.46 1.49
CA LEU A 198 15.73 -21.21 1.85
C LEU A 198 14.22 -21.30 1.65
N VAL A 199 13.48 -20.65 2.52
CA VAL A 199 12.05 -20.37 2.35
C VAL A 199 11.89 -18.88 2.14
N LEU A 200 11.44 -18.48 0.95
CA LEU A 200 11.26 -17.09 0.55
C LEU A 200 9.77 -16.76 0.39
N PRO A 201 9.36 -15.54 0.74
CA PRO A 201 8.02 -15.04 0.45
C PRO A 201 7.86 -14.73 -1.05
N PHE A 202 6.64 -14.89 -1.57
CA PHE A 202 6.30 -14.54 -2.93
C PHE A 202 4.81 -14.21 -3.06
N GLU A 203 4.47 -13.03 -3.52
CA GLU A 203 3.06 -12.56 -3.52
C GLU A 203 2.34 -12.71 -4.85
N PHE A 204 3.09 -12.93 -5.93
CA PHE A 204 2.47 -13.17 -7.23
C PHE A 204 2.05 -14.64 -7.36
N ILE A 205 1.17 -14.93 -8.33
CA ILE A 205 0.89 -16.31 -8.70
C ILE A 205 2.17 -16.88 -9.33
N PRO A 206 2.75 -17.97 -8.78
CA PRO A 206 3.98 -18.53 -9.34
C PRO A 206 3.77 -18.97 -10.80
N ALA A 207 4.56 -18.38 -11.70
CA ALA A 207 4.63 -18.78 -13.12
C ALA A 207 5.74 -19.84 -13.37
N PHE A 208 6.19 -20.51 -12.32
CA PHE A 208 7.24 -21.51 -12.33
C PHE A 208 6.81 -22.73 -11.52
N ASN A 209 7.49 -23.85 -11.74
CA ASN A 209 7.16 -25.14 -11.14
C ASN A 209 8.29 -25.65 -10.24
N VAL A 210 8.00 -26.70 -9.47
CA VAL A 210 9.01 -27.44 -8.71
C VAL A 210 10.03 -28.04 -9.68
N ASN A 211 11.30 -28.05 -9.29
CA ASN A 211 12.50 -28.43 -10.03
C ASN A 211 12.94 -27.44 -11.14
N GLU A 212 12.29 -26.29 -11.25
CA GLU A 212 12.77 -25.22 -12.12
C GLU A 212 13.84 -24.37 -11.42
N PHE A 213 14.74 -23.77 -12.24
CA PHE A 213 15.80 -22.89 -11.77
C PHE A 213 15.41 -21.43 -12.08
N ILE A 214 15.15 -20.66 -11.05
CA ILE A 214 14.70 -19.27 -11.17
C ILE A 214 15.70 -18.29 -10.52
N PRO A 215 15.84 -17.07 -11.03
CA PRO A 215 16.74 -16.07 -10.47
C PRO A 215 16.33 -15.67 -9.05
N VAL A 216 17.31 -15.61 -8.14
CA VAL A 216 17.15 -15.08 -6.79
C VAL A 216 17.99 -13.82 -6.62
N THR A 217 17.50 -12.90 -5.82
CA THR A 217 18.06 -11.56 -5.70
C THR A 217 18.41 -11.20 -4.26
N ASP A 218 19.30 -10.23 -4.10
CA ASP A 218 19.49 -9.51 -2.85
C ASP A 218 18.37 -8.46 -2.62
N ILE A 219 18.48 -7.69 -1.54
CA ILE A 219 17.51 -6.63 -1.19
C ILE A 219 17.46 -5.49 -2.22
N SER A 220 18.49 -5.28 -3.02
CA SER A 220 18.54 -4.28 -4.07
C SER A 220 17.94 -4.76 -5.40
N GLY A 221 17.49 -6.03 -5.46
CA GLY A 221 16.98 -6.65 -6.68
C GLY A 221 18.06 -7.17 -7.63
N LYS A 222 19.34 -7.14 -7.24
CA LYS A 222 20.44 -7.69 -8.03
C LYS A 222 20.39 -9.21 -8.01
N ILE A 223 20.41 -9.82 -9.19
CA ILE A 223 20.46 -11.28 -9.32
C ILE A 223 21.80 -11.80 -8.77
N LEU A 224 21.74 -12.73 -7.83
CA LEU A 224 22.88 -13.38 -7.24
C LEU A 224 23.18 -14.71 -7.94
N GLU A 225 22.17 -15.51 -8.19
CA GLU A 225 22.26 -16.81 -8.88
C GLU A 225 20.88 -17.30 -9.32
N LYS A 226 20.81 -18.52 -9.90
CA LYS A 226 19.56 -19.25 -10.10
C LYS A 226 19.45 -20.34 -9.05
N GLY A 227 18.37 -20.30 -8.24
CA GLY A 227 18.05 -21.33 -7.25
C GLY A 227 17.06 -22.34 -7.80
N GLU A 228 17.16 -23.58 -7.36
CA GLU A 228 16.24 -24.66 -7.68
C GLU A 228 14.99 -24.58 -6.80
N VAL A 229 13.79 -24.56 -7.40
CA VAL A 229 12.53 -24.59 -6.68
C VAL A 229 12.26 -25.98 -6.15
N MET A 230 12.29 -26.17 -4.83
CA MET A 230 12.04 -27.46 -4.19
C MET A 230 10.57 -27.66 -3.82
N LYS A 231 9.88 -26.59 -3.42
CA LYS A 231 8.49 -26.65 -2.95
C LYS A 231 7.80 -25.30 -3.07
N ILE A 232 6.50 -25.34 -3.38
CA ILE A 232 5.63 -24.17 -3.44
C ILE A 232 4.50 -24.39 -2.43
N ASN A 233 4.38 -23.55 -1.43
CA ASN A 233 3.31 -23.58 -0.44
C ASN A 233 2.53 -22.25 -0.47
N TYR A 234 1.22 -22.31 -0.29
CA TYR A 234 0.37 -21.12 -0.20
C TYR A 234 -0.23 -20.98 1.20
N SER A 235 0.01 -19.85 1.82
CA SER A 235 -0.63 -19.49 3.08
C SER A 235 -1.99 -18.84 2.83
N LYS A 236 -3.07 -19.59 3.05
CA LYS A 236 -4.44 -19.06 2.89
C LYS A 236 -4.73 -17.88 3.84
N ARG A 237 -4.15 -17.90 5.04
CA ARG A 237 -4.33 -16.87 6.07
C ARG A 237 -3.73 -15.53 5.67
N TYR A 238 -2.50 -15.55 5.16
CA TYR A 238 -1.72 -14.35 4.81
C TYR A 238 -1.70 -14.05 3.31
N LYS A 239 -2.29 -14.96 2.48
CA LYS A 239 -2.37 -14.83 1.01
C LYS A 239 -1.00 -14.72 0.32
N THR A 240 0.04 -15.27 0.93
CA THR A 240 1.43 -15.24 0.47
C THR A 240 1.87 -16.66 0.11
N TYR A 241 2.58 -16.81 -0.99
CA TYR A 241 3.29 -18.03 -1.30
C TYR A 241 4.61 -18.09 -0.54
N MET A 242 4.99 -19.28 -0.10
CA MET A 242 6.28 -19.60 0.48
C MET A 242 6.99 -20.58 -0.43
N ILE A 243 8.06 -20.10 -1.06
CA ILE A 243 8.84 -20.87 -2.01
C ILE A 243 10.06 -21.44 -1.32
N THR A 244 10.15 -22.77 -1.25
CA THR A 244 11.36 -23.44 -0.74
C THR A 244 12.33 -23.64 -1.89
N MET A 245 13.55 -23.17 -1.73
CA MET A 245 14.57 -23.20 -2.76
C MET A 245 15.88 -23.79 -2.25
N LYS A 246 16.60 -24.48 -3.15
CA LYS A 246 17.98 -24.88 -2.95
C LYS A 246 18.89 -23.86 -3.68
N VAL A 247 19.82 -23.31 -2.94
CA VAL A 247 20.74 -22.26 -3.41
C VAL A 247 22.15 -22.54 -2.92
N SER A 248 23.15 -21.79 -3.39
CA SER A 248 24.50 -21.90 -2.85
C SER A 248 24.55 -21.36 -1.42
N LEU A 249 25.27 -22.06 -0.55
CA LEU A 249 25.48 -21.64 0.85
C LEU A 249 26.11 -20.24 0.92
N LYS A 250 27.01 -19.92 -0.01
CA LYS A 250 27.71 -18.63 -0.09
C LYS A 250 26.75 -17.46 -0.26
N ASN A 251 25.72 -17.60 -1.09
CA ASN A 251 24.79 -16.52 -1.41
C ASN A 251 23.55 -16.52 -0.50
N ALA A 252 23.23 -17.67 0.10
CA ALA A 252 22.03 -17.87 0.89
C ALA A 252 21.72 -16.75 1.90
N PRO A 253 22.70 -16.25 2.70
CA PRO A 253 22.42 -15.19 3.68
C PRO A 253 22.04 -13.83 3.07
N LYS A 254 22.30 -13.62 1.78
CA LYS A 254 22.01 -12.37 1.08
C LYS A 254 20.76 -12.46 0.20
N ILE A 255 20.23 -13.66 -0.01
CA ILE A 255 19.07 -13.86 -0.86
C ILE A 255 17.81 -13.43 -0.11
N ALA A 256 17.19 -12.37 -0.60
CA ALA A 256 15.99 -11.77 -0.02
C ALA A 256 14.74 -11.94 -0.89
N GLY A 257 14.89 -12.21 -2.19
CA GLY A 257 13.77 -12.26 -3.12
C GLY A 257 13.95 -13.17 -4.31
N ILE A 258 12.86 -13.32 -5.06
CA ILE A 258 12.79 -14.05 -6.31
C ILE A 258 12.48 -13.04 -7.42
N ARG A 259 13.29 -13.03 -8.48
CA ARG A 259 12.99 -12.22 -9.66
C ARG A 259 12.11 -13.01 -10.61
N VAL A 260 10.90 -12.50 -10.85
CA VAL A 260 10.11 -12.94 -11.99
C VAL A 260 10.86 -12.50 -13.24
N GLN A 261 11.24 -13.43 -14.11
CA GLN A 261 11.71 -13.05 -15.42
C GLN A 261 10.51 -12.47 -16.17
N ASP A 262 10.62 -11.20 -16.55
CA ASP A 262 9.91 -10.68 -17.68
C ASP A 262 10.49 -11.37 -18.91
N ASP A 263 10.03 -12.58 -19.18
CA ASP A 263 10.02 -13.02 -20.55
C ASP A 263 9.14 -11.98 -21.24
N GLU A 264 9.68 -11.25 -22.18
CA GLU A 264 8.97 -10.31 -23.05
C GLU A 264 7.80 -10.97 -23.81
N LYS A 265 7.66 -12.25 -23.68
CA LYS A 265 6.46 -13.04 -23.87
C LYS A 265 5.75 -13.21 -22.52
N THR A 266 5.29 -12.12 -21.97
CA THR A 266 4.10 -12.24 -21.12
C THR A 266 3.08 -12.94 -21.99
N ALA A 267 2.78 -14.20 -21.65
CA ALA A 267 1.52 -14.82 -22.09
C ALA A 267 0.49 -13.71 -21.89
N PRO A 268 -0.27 -13.29 -22.92
CA PRO A 268 -1.19 -12.19 -22.80
C PRO A 268 -1.91 -12.43 -21.50
N LEU A 269 -1.79 -11.44 -20.58
CA LEU A 269 -2.46 -11.52 -19.28
C LEU A 269 -3.80 -12.12 -19.59
N PRO A 270 -4.18 -13.29 -19.03
CA PRO A 270 -5.45 -13.91 -19.37
C PRO A 270 -6.42 -12.79 -19.29
N GLU A 271 -7.10 -12.47 -20.43
CA GLU A 271 -7.96 -11.29 -20.53
C GLU A 271 -8.67 -11.23 -19.21
N PRO A 272 -8.50 -10.17 -18.44
CA PRO A 272 -8.90 -10.21 -17.06
C PRO A 272 -10.35 -10.68 -17.11
N LYS A 273 -10.66 -11.82 -16.49
CA LYS A 273 -12.06 -12.27 -16.28
C LYS A 273 -12.86 -11.23 -15.50
N TYR A 274 -12.34 -10.01 -15.50
CA TYR A 274 -12.82 -8.76 -14.90
C TYR A 274 -13.91 -8.09 -15.71
N ASN A 275 -14.43 -8.75 -16.74
CA ASN A 275 -15.70 -8.32 -17.30
C ASN A 275 -16.88 -8.72 -16.39
N TYR A 276 -16.63 -9.52 -15.36
CA TYR A 276 -17.66 -9.94 -14.43
C TYR A 276 -17.41 -9.37 -13.03
N LEU A 277 -18.33 -8.54 -12.56
CA LEU A 277 -18.44 -8.17 -11.15
C LEU A 277 -19.47 -9.11 -10.51
N PRO A 278 -19.20 -9.67 -9.31
CA PRO A 278 -20.20 -10.47 -8.60
C PRO A 278 -21.51 -9.71 -8.43
N ASP A 279 -22.63 -10.39 -8.53
CA ASP A 279 -23.97 -9.80 -8.42
C ASP A 279 -24.16 -9.02 -7.11
N GLU A 280 -23.56 -9.49 -6.02
CA GLU A 280 -23.63 -8.90 -4.69
C GLU A 280 -22.65 -7.74 -4.49
N ALA A 281 -21.73 -7.49 -5.43
CA ALA A 281 -20.77 -6.41 -5.31
C ALA A 281 -21.48 -5.05 -5.24
N ILE A 282 -21.17 -4.27 -4.21
CA ILE A 282 -21.77 -2.95 -4.01
C ILE A 282 -21.07 -1.94 -4.93
N VAL A 283 -21.80 -1.38 -5.86
CA VAL A 283 -21.37 -0.35 -6.82
C VAL A 283 -21.53 1.04 -6.24
N CYS A 284 -22.72 1.37 -5.79
CA CYS A 284 -22.97 2.63 -5.10
C CYS A 284 -22.81 2.44 -3.59
N ARG A 285 -21.65 2.75 -3.05
CA ARG A 285 -21.34 2.55 -1.63
C ARG A 285 -22.19 3.42 -0.71
N CYS A 286 -22.48 4.65 -1.12
CA CYS A 286 -23.32 5.57 -0.33
C CYS A 286 -24.74 5.06 -0.16
N GLU A 287 -25.32 4.50 -1.20
CA GLU A 287 -26.73 4.06 -1.27
C GLU A 287 -26.86 2.53 -1.24
N ARG A 288 -25.74 1.81 -1.14
CA ARG A 288 -25.63 0.35 -1.04
C ARG A 288 -26.33 -0.42 -2.17
N VAL A 289 -26.24 0.10 -3.39
CA VAL A 289 -26.82 -0.54 -4.58
C VAL A 289 -25.85 -1.51 -5.20
N SER A 290 -26.28 -2.75 -5.43
CA SER A 290 -25.44 -3.84 -5.95
C SER A 290 -25.37 -3.85 -7.48
N VAL A 291 -24.45 -4.65 -8.02
CA VAL A 291 -24.35 -4.93 -9.46
C VAL A 291 -25.67 -5.51 -9.98
N LYS A 292 -26.22 -6.49 -9.28
CA LYS A 292 -27.48 -7.14 -9.63
C LYS A 292 -28.61 -6.15 -9.79
N ASP A 293 -28.81 -5.28 -8.79
CA ASP A 293 -29.88 -4.29 -8.81
C ASP A 293 -29.78 -3.36 -10.03
N ILE A 294 -28.56 -2.95 -10.38
CA ILE A 294 -28.34 -2.06 -11.52
C ILE A 294 -28.59 -2.79 -12.84
N ILE A 295 -28.07 -4.00 -13.00
CA ILE A 295 -28.25 -4.80 -14.23
C ILE A 295 -29.73 -5.12 -14.45
N GLU A 296 -30.42 -5.53 -13.39
CA GLU A 296 -31.86 -5.82 -13.45
C GLU A 296 -32.66 -4.56 -13.87
N PHE A 297 -32.34 -3.42 -13.27
CA PHE A 297 -32.98 -2.16 -13.61
C PHE A 297 -32.71 -1.74 -15.07
N ILE A 298 -31.47 -1.87 -15.56
CA ILE A 298 -31.08 -1.56 -16.94
C ILE A 298 -31.88 -2.44 -17.91
N LYS A 299 -31.93 -3.75 -17.67
CA LYS A 299 -32.61 -4.70 -18.55
C LYS A 299 -34.15 -4.52 -18.54
N THR A 300 -34.73 -4.31 -17.37
CA THR A 300 -36.20 -4.19 -17.22
C THR A 300 -36.73 -2.90 -17.84
N ASN A 301 -35.95 -1.81 -17.78
CA ASN A 301 -36.40 -0.49 -18.23
C ASN A 301 -35.71 -0.02 -19.53
N ASP A 302 -34.94 -0.90 -20.20
CA ASP A 302 -34.16 -0.58 -21.41
C ASP A 302 -33.38 0.73 -21.28
N VAL A 303 -32.63 0.87 -20.19
CA VAL A 303 -31.96 2.11 -19.83
C VAL A 303 -30.86 2.45 -20.84
N ARG A 304 -30.95 3.64 -21.46
CA ARG A 304 -29.96 4.22 -22.37
C ARG A 304 -29.43 5.58 -21.89
N ASP A 305 -29.86 6.01 -20.72
CA ASP A 305 -29.39 7.22 -20.04
C ASP A 305 -28.97 6.86 -18.61
N ALA A 306 -27.70 7.01 -18.31
CA ALA A 306 -27.16 6.69 -17.00
C ALA A 306 -27.78 7.55 -15.86
N ASN A 307 -28.40 8.70 -16.19
CA ASN A 307 -29.11 9.49 -15.19
C ASN A 307 -30.37 8.79 -14.66
N GLN A 308 -30.95 7.86 -15.42
CA GLN A 308 -32.14 7.10 -14.97
C GLN A 308 -31.77 6.17 -13.78
N LEU A 309 -30.53 5.78 -13.62
CA LEU A 309 -30.08 4.98 -12.47
C LEU A 309 -30.28 5.71 -11.14
N LYS A 310 -30.51 7.02 -11.16
CA LYS A 310 -30.89 7.80 -9.98
C LYS A 310 -32.21 7.34 -9.37
N GLN A 311 -33.10 6.73 -10.17
CA GLN A 311 -34.37 6.18 -9.67
C GLN A 311 -34.14 5.06 -8.65
N ILE A 312 -33.06 4.30 -8.80
CA ILE A 312 -32.60 3.31 -7.83
C ILE A 312 -31.45 3.85 -6.96
N ARG A 313 -31.35 5.16 -6.84
CA ARG A 313 -30.42 5.92 -5.99
C ARG A 313 -28.94 5.86 -6.38
N VAL A 314 -28.57 5.22 -7.49
CA VAL A 314 -27.18 5.20 -7.96
C VAL A 314 -26.73 6.62 -8.29
N GLY A 315 -25.65 7.05 -7.67
CA GLY A 315 -25.11 8.39 -7.86
C GLY A 315 -25.82 9.50 -7.05
N MET A 316 -26.75 9.15 -6.16
CA MET A 316 -27.48 10.11 -5.32
C MET A 316 -26.81 10.39 -3.99
N GLY A 317 -25.84 9.58 -3.59
CA GLY A 317 -25.19 9.68 -2.28
C GLY A 317 -24.22 10.86 -2.14
N ALA A 318 -23.71 11.04 -0.93
CA ALA A 318 -22.87 12.17 -0.52
C ALA A 318 -21.56 12.32 -1.35
N CYS A 319 -21.02 11.22 -1.90
CA CYS A 319 -19.82 11.27 -2.75
C CYS A 319 -20.03 11.94 -4.13
N GLY A 320 -21.28 12.34 -4.48
CA GLY A 320 -21.58 12.99 -5.75
C GLY A 320 -21.31 12.15 -6.99
N SER A 321 -21.50 10.84 -6.93
CA SER A 321 -21.23 9.87 -8.01
C SER A 321 -19.75 9.57 -8.27
N ARG A 322 -18.83 10.10 -7.50
CA ARG A 322 -17.38 9.95 -7.76
C ARG A 322 -16.91 8.49 -7.79
N THR A 323 -17.48 7.61 -6.98
CA THR A 323 -17.07 6.20 -6.88
C THR A 323 -17.79 5.27 -7.85
N CYS A 324 -19.13 5.39 -7.98
CA CYS A 324 -19.93 4.50 -8.80
C CYS A 324 -19.82 4.80 -10.30
N SER A 325 -19.67 6.08 -10.70
CA SER A 325 -19.63 6.47 -12.11
C SER A 325 -18.51 5.79 -12.91
N ILE A 326 -17.39 5.51 -12.28
CA ILE A 326 -16.24 4.81 -12.90
C ILE A 326 -16.60 3.38 -13.29
N LEU A 327 -17.51 2.73 -12.56
CA LEU A 327 -17.91 1.34 -12.79
C LEU A 327 -19.07 1.22 -13.78
N LEU A 328 -19.83 2.30 -14.04
CA LEU A 328 -21.02 2.26 -14.90
C LEU A 328 -20.74 1.74 -16.31
N PRO A 329 -19.65 2.15 -17.02
CA PRO A 329 -19.37 1.62 -18.36
C PRO A 329 -19.34 0.09 -18.40
N ARG A 330 -18.71 -0.49 -17.38
CA ARG A 330 -18.59 -1.93 -17.23
C ARG A 330 -19.92 -2.60 -16.93
N ILE A 331 -20.73 -2.01 -16.07
CA ILE A 331 -22.03 -2.56 -15.69
C ILE A 331 -23.00 -2.52 -16.86
N PHE A 332 -23.01 -1.45 -17.65
CA PHE A 332 -23.80 -1.37 -18.88
C PHE A 332 -23.37 -2.45 -19.88
N ALA A 333 -22.06 -2.67 -20.06
CA ALA A 333 -21.53 -3.76 -20.88
C ALA A 333 -22.00 -5.15 -20.38
N MET A 334 -21.97 -5.40 -19.06
CA MET A 334 -22.50 -6.62 -18.45
C MET A 334 -24.02 -6.77 -18.65
N ALA A 335 -24.73 -5.66 -18.74
CA ALA A 335 -26.18 -5.67 -19.08
C ALA A 335 -26.44 -5.85 -20.59
N GLY A 336 -25.39 -5.92 -21.43
CA GLY A 336 -25.51 -6.05 -22.88
C GLY A 336 -25.68 -4.73 -23.62
N VAL A 337 -25.33 -3.61 -23.01
CA VAL A 337 -25.48 -2.25 -23.56
C VAL A 337 -24.11 -1.63 -23.79
N ASP A 338 -23.81 -1.23 -25.04
CA ASP A 338 -22.58 -0.52 -25.31
C ASP A 338 -22.61 0.89 -24.67
N TRP A 339 -21.56 1.18 -23.89
CA TRP A 339 -21.45 2.48 -23.21
C TRP A 339 -21.41 3.68 -24.16
N LYS A 340 -21.06 3.47 -25.44
CA LYS A 340 -21.08 4.52 -26.47
C LYS A 340 -22.49 5.00 -26.76
N ASP A 341 -23.47 4.10 -26.63
CA ASP A 341 -24.89 4.36 -26.90
C ASP A 341 -25.63 4.88 -25.66
N VAL A 342 -24.91 5.07 -24.54
CA VAL A 342 -25.52 5.54 -23.28
C VAL A 342 -25.26 7.03 -23.08
N THR A 343 -26.31 7.79 -22.81
CA THR A 343 -26.18 9.18 -22.32
C THR A 343 -25.42 9.19 -21.01
N LYS A 344 -24.33 9.96 -20.95
CA LYS A 344 -23.45 10.01 -19.80
C LYS A 344 -24.16 10.65 -18.59
N PRO A 345 -23.78 10.25 -17.35
CA PRO A 345 -24.35 10.86 -16.17
C PRO A 345 -24.02 12.34 -16.11
N THR A 346 -25.01 13.15 -15.77
CA THR A 346 -24.81 14.58 -15.54
C THR A 346 -23.90 14.78 -14.32
N LYS A 347 -22.80 15.48 -14.52
CA LYS A 347 -21.92 15.85 -13.42
C LYS A 347 -22.65 16.85 -12.51
N ARG A 348 -22.57 16.64 -11.20
CA ARG A 348 -23.07 17.62 -10.24
C ARG A 348 -22.21 18.88 -10.28
N PRO A 349 -22.78 20.06 -9.96
CA PRO A 349 -21.99 21.25 -9.66
C PRO A 349 -20.88 20.92 -8.66
N LEU A 350 -19.75 21.61 -8.75
CA LEU A 350 -18.54 21.35 -7.96
C LEU A 350 -17.91 19.98 -8.25
N SER A 351 -17.99 19.51 -9.49
CA SER A 351 -17.24 18.32 -9.95
C SER A 351 -15.74 18.58 -10.04
N VAL A 352 -15.32 19.84 -9.96
CA VAL A 352 -13.96 20.33 -9.82
C VAL A 352 -13.89 21.03 -8.46
N GLU A 353 -12.78 20.88 -7.76
CA GLU A 353 -12.53 21.61 -6.51
C GLU A 353 -12.46 23.10 -6.84
N ILE A 354 -13.40 23.87 -6.27
CA ILE A 354 -13.43 25.31 -6.37
C ILE A 354 -13.20 25.86 -4.96
N PRO A 355 -12.22 26.74 -4.76
CA PRO A 355 -12.05 27.41 -3.48
C PRO A 355 -13.37 28.06 -3.02
N MET A 356 -13.76 27.86 -1.77
CA MET A 356 -15.01 28.44 -1.24
C MET A 356 -15.10 29.96 -1.43
N GLY A 357 -13.92 30.66 -1.37
CA GLY A 357 -13.85 32.09 -1.65
C GLY A 357 -14.26 32.47 -3.08
N ALA A 358 -14.14 31.59 -4.05
CA ALA A 358 -14.60 31.84 -5.42
C ALA A 358 -16.14 31.82 -5.58
N ILE A 359 -16.84 31.21 -4.61
CA ILE A 359 -18.32 31.14 -4.59
C ILE A 359 -18.90 32.36 -3.89
N ILE A 360 -18.15 33.00 -3.00
CA ILE A 360 -18.61 34.09 -2.13
C ILE A 360 -18.40 35.46 -2.78
N ASN A 361 -17.47 35.58 -3.73
CA ASN A 361 -17.06 36.85 -4.34
C ASN A 361 -17.71 37.16 -5.68
N GLU A 362 -18.81 36.54 -6.07
CA GLU A 362 -19.66 37.10 -7.11
C GLU A 362 -20.43 38.28 -6.50
N GLU A 363 -19.88 39.48 -6.61
CA GLU A 363 -20.64 40.70 -6.48
C GLU A 363 -21.72 40.72 -7.55
N HIS A 364 -22.96 40.79 -7.11
CA HIS A 364 -24.13 41.05 -7.96
C HIS A 364 -24.11 42.49 -8.47
#